data_5526ba0ef13c46677e57f5bd7e441357
#
_entry.id   5526ba0ef13c46677e57f5bd7e441357
#
_cell.length_a   1.000
_cell.length_b   1.000
_cell.length_c   1.000
_cell.angle_alpha   90.00
_cell.angle_beta   90.00
_cell.angle_gamma   90.00
#
_symmetry.space_group_name_H-M   'P 1'
#
loop_
_entity.id
_entity.type
_entity.pdbx_description
1 polymer ?
#
loop_
_entity_poly.entity_id
_entity_poly.type
_entity_poly.pdbx_seq_one_letter_code
_entity_poly.pdbx_strand_id
1 'polypeptide(L)'
;LSDPDPGEWGVIAPTFEDGWATCIEGPSGILAALGTTAADVKQRKSPLVSHWNRSWGELRFHSGHLIRVASADDGGLRIQGKNLKGAWADEIGLWDKWQIAWMESLGYAVRLGKAQIVVTGTPKASRKAKALVKMLLDDPNVPVARLRTVDNASNLSEAFFAEVVGRAKGTRLERQELEGELLEDVEGALWNADIIDRNRVAYKDLPDLDRIVVAIDPAVSADENSDESGIVVVGEKGGHGYVLADYSRVASPHNVMERVVRAFYDHKADCIVGEVNNGGDYIGTLLRTVDPNVPYKVVHATRGKALRAEPVSALYEQNRVHHVGLLTELEDQMCTWAPGVPGSPDRLDAMVWAITELHSLSSGDWFGAYGVVECHKCTHKYMGEVHERCPKCAAEKL
;
A
#
# COMPACT_ATOMS: atom_id res chain seq x y z
N LEU A 1 2.60 -14.24 -35.14
CA LEU A 1 2.68 -15.46 -35.98
C LEU A 1 2.01 -15.30 -37.37
N SER A 2 1.14 -14.32 -37.52
CA SER A 2 0.51 -13.97 -38.79
C SER A 2 1.37 -13.08 -39.68
N ASP A 3 2.52 -12.57 -39.21
CA ASP A 3 3.48 -11.82 -40.01
C ASP A 3 4.24 -12.80 -40.93
N PRO A 4 4.21 -12.59 -42.25
CA PRO A 4 4.88 -13.49 -43.21
C PRO A 4 6.42 -13.41 -43.11
N ASP A 5 6.95 -12.28 -42.59
CA ASP A 5 8.38 -12.08 -42.45
C ASP A 5 8.88 -12.54 -41.10
N PRO A 6 9.78 -13.53 -41.01
CA PRO A 6 10.36 -13.95 -39.73
C PRO A 6 11.02 -12.79 -38.97
N GLY A 7 10.90 -12.79 -37.63
CA GLY A 7 11.46 -11.74 -36.80
C GLY A 7 11.61 -12.15 -35.35
N GLU A 8 12.30 -11.30 -34.59
CA GLU A 8 12.51 -11.48 -33.15
C GLU A 8 11.50 -10.66 -32.36
N TRP A 9 11.03 -11.24 -31.27
CA TRP A 9 10.10 -10.66 -30.32
C TRP A 9 10.66 -10.77 -28.89
N GLY A 10 10.33 -9.85 -28.02
CA GLY A 10 10.75 -9.88 -26.62
C GLY A 10 9.60 -10.28 -25.68
N VAL A 11 9.92 -11.01 -24.63
CA VAL A 11 9.10 -11.15 -23.44
C VAL A 11 9.96 -10.73 -22.25
N ILE A 12 9.55 -9.69 -21.55
CA ILE A 12 10.27 -9.15 -20.42
C ILE A 12 9.35 -9.25 -19.20
N ALA A 13 9.82 -9.93 -18.14
CA ALA A 13 9.12 -10.08 -16.88
C ALA A 13 10.01 -9.56 -15.72
N PRO A 14 9.50 -9.43 -14.50
CA PRO A 14 10.31 -8.97 -13.36
C PRO A 14 11.60 -9.77 -13.23
N THR A 15 11.51 -11.09 -13.14
CA THR A 15 12.66 -11.99 -13.14
C THR A 15 12.71 -12.85 -14.41
N PHE A 16 13.86 -13.44 -14.68
CA PHE A 16 13.99 -14.37 -15.80
C PHE A 16 13.13 -15.63 -15.60
N GLU A 17 12.97 -16.07 -14.37
CA GLU A 17 12.11 -17.20 -14.00
C GLU A 17 10.64 -16.91 -14.29
N ASP A 18 10.13 -15.75 -13.89
CA ASP A 18 8.76 -15.33 -14.18
C ASP A 18 8.51 -15.33 -15.70
N GLY A 19 9.46 -14.83 -16.48
CA GLY A 19 9.37 -14.79 -17.93
C GLY A 19 9.20 -16.17 -18.56
N TRP A 20 9.98 -17.17 -18.17
CA TRP A 20 9.83 -18.51 -18.76
C TRP A 20 8.74 -19.33 -18.07
N ALA A 21 8.59 -19.25 -16.73
CA ALA A 21 7.63 -20.09 -16.00
C ALA A 21 6.19 -19.62 -16.17
N THR A 22 5.96 -18.30 -16.19
CA THR A 22 4.63 -17.71 -16.34
C THR A 22 4.29 -17.39 -17.77
N CYS A 23 5.12 -16.57 -18.43
CA CYS A 23 4.79 -16.05 -19.76
C CYS A 23 4.96 -17.10 -20.87
N ILE A 24 5.89 -18.06 -20.75
CA ILE A 24 6.07 -19.09 -21.78
C ILE A 24 5.34 -20.38 -21.44
N GLU A 25 5.61 -21.00 -20.28
CA GLU A 25 5.15 -22.34 -19.92
C GLU A 25 3.90 -22.34 -19.02
N GLY A 26 3.51 -21.19 -18.46
CA GLY A 26 2.38 -21.08 -17.55
C GLY A 26 1.05 -21.47 -18.15
N PRO A 27 0.01 -21.72 -17.34
CA PRO A 27 -1.33 -22.13 -17.81
C PRO A 27 -1.96 -21.15 -18.80
N SER A 28 -1.62 -19.88 -18.69
CA SER A 28 -2.04 -18.80 -19.61
C SER A 28 -0.87 -18.29 -20.48
N GLY A 29 0.26 -18.98 -20.48
CA GLY A 29 1.45 -18.61 -21.21
C GLY A 29 1.37 -18.90 -22.71
N ILE A 30 2.40 -18.50 -23.44
CA ILE A 30 2.43 -18.58 -24.90
C ILE A 30 2.26 -20.03 -25.39
N LEU A 31 2.89 -21.02 -24.76
CA LEU A 31 2.76 -22.42 -25.17
C LEU A 31 1.33 -22.91 -25.02
N ALA A 32 0.67 -22.58 -23.91
CA ALA A 32 -0.72 -22.94 -23.67
C ALA A 32 -1.67 -22.27 -24.69
N ALA A 33 -1.47 -20.99 -24.97
CA ALA A 33 -2.23 -20.25 -25.99
C ALA A 33 -2.07 -20.85 -27.41
N LEU A 34 -0.94 -21.54 -27.67
CA LEU A 34 -0.68 -22.24 -28.94
C LEU A 34 -1.14 -23.71 -28.92
N GLY A 35 -1.81 -24.16 -27.85
CA GLY A 35 -2.28 -25.55 -27.69
C GLY A 35 -1.14 -26.56 -27.62
N THR A 36 0.01 -26.20 -27.08
CA THR A 36 1.20 -27.06 -26.98
C THR A 36 1.87 -26.92 -25.61
N THR A 37 2.74 -27.86 -25.26
CA THR A 37 3.50 -27.86 -24.01
C THR A 37 5.01 -27.91 -24.29
N ALA A 38 5.83 -27.57 -23.29
CA ALA A 38 7.28 -27.73 -23.35
C ALA A 38 7.67 -29.20 -23.63
N ALA A 39 6.90 -30.17 -23.10
CA ALA A 39 7.10 -31.59 -23.36
C ALA A 39 6.83 -31.94 -24.83
N ASP A 40 5.78 -31.39 -25.42
CA ASP A 40 5.46 -31.60 -26.84
C ASP A 40 6.54 -31.02 -27.74
N VAL A 41 7.04 -29.83 -27.42
CA VAL A 41 8.17 -29.22 -28.16
C VAL A 41 9.42 -30.10 -28.05
N LYS A 42 9.77 -30.59 -26.86
CA LYS A 42 10.90 -31.51 -26.66
C LYS A 42 10.74 -32.80 -27.46
N GLN A 43 9.53 -33.33 -27.57
CA GLN A 43 9.19 -34.53 -28.31
C GLN A 43 8.98 -34.27 -29.82
N ARG A 44 9.17 -33.03 -30.32
CA ARG A 44 8.90 -32.59 -31.70
C ARG A 44 7.45 -32.82 -32.15
N LYS A 45 6.50 -32.76 -31.26
CA LYS A 45 5.07 -32.91 -31.52
C LYS A 45 4.33 -31.58 -31.72
N SER A 46 4.97 -30.46 -31.36
CA SER A 46 4.36 -29.14 -31.54
C SER A 46 4.30 -28.77 -33.04
N PRO A 47 3.11 -28.39 -33.57
CA PRO A 47 2.99 -28.00 -34.95
C PRO A 47 3.57 -26.61 -35.28
N LEU A 48 3.68 -25.75 -34.29
CA LEU A 48 4.09 -24.35 -34.46
C LEU A 48 5.50 -24.08 -33.93
N VAL A 49 5.86 -24.71 -32.80
CA VAL A 49 7.12 -24.46 -32.09
C VAL A 49 8.15 -25.53 -32.45
N SER A 50 9.27 -25.10 -32.98
CA SER A 50 10.36 -25.99 -33.40
C SER A 50 11.34 -26.28 -32.24
N HIS A 51 11.58 -25.31 -31.38
CA HIS A 51 12.54 -25.46 -30.29
C HIS A 51 12.23 -24.51 -29.12
N TRP A 52 12.41 -24.99 -27.88
CA TRP A 52 12.38 -24.19 -26.68
C TRP A 52 13.62 -24.47 -25.84
N ASN A 53 14.39 -23.43 -25.56
CA ASN A 53 15.55 -23.50 -24.67
C ASN A 53 15.32 -22.57 -23.47
N ARG A 54 14.94 -23.15 -22.34
CA ARG A 54 14.67 -22.45 -21.09
C ARG A 54 15.87 -21.65 -20.58
N SER A 55 17.08 -22.26 -20.61
CA SER A 55 18.31 -21.63 -20.08
C SER A 55 18.71 -20.39 -20.89
N TRP A 56 18.47 -20.37 -22.18
CA TRP A 56 18.77 -19.24 -23.05
C TRP A 56 17.57 -18.29 -23.18
N GLY A 57 16.37 -18.72 -22.79
CA GLY A 57 15.15 -17.99 -22.94
C GLY A 57 14.78 -17.81 -24.41
N GLU A 58 14.96 -18.83 -25.26
CA GLU A 58 14.70 -18.77 -26.68
C GLU A 58 13.62 -19.75 -27.10
N LEU A 59 12.48 -19.22 -27.54
CA LEU A 59 11.39 -19.99 -28.15
C LEU A 59 11.38 -19.76 -29.66
N ARG A 60 11.68 -20.82 -30.45
CA ARG A 60 11.77 -20.77 -31.89
C ARG A 60 10.58 -21.45 -32.55
N PHE A 61 10.07 -20.85 -33.60
CA PHE A 61 8.94 -21.34 -34.37
C PHE A 61 9.39 -21.96 -35.70
N HIS A 62 8.58 -22.88 -36.22
CA HIS A 62 8.81 -23.44 -37.57
C HIS A 62 8.76 -22.37 -38.69
N SER A 63 8.01 -21.30 -38.45
CA SER A 63 7.94 -20.12 -39.32
C SER A 63 9.21 -19.24 -39.32
N GLY A 64 10.21 -19.55 -38.48
CA GLY A 64 11.44 -18.78 -38.36
C GLY A 64 11.35 -17.61 -37.33
N HIS A 65 10.19 -17.36 -36.74
CA HIS A 65 10.08 -16.40 -35.64
C HIS A 65 10.83 -16.88 -34.40
N LEU A 66 11.31 -15.94 -33.61
CA LEU A 66 12.01 -16.17 -32.35
C LEU A 66 11.45 -15.26 -31.24
N ILE A 67 11.10 -15.83 -30.10
CA ILE A 67 10.81 -15.06 -28.91
C ILE A 67 12.01 -15.19 -27.96
N ARG A 68 12.47 -14.04 -27.43
CA ARG A 68 13.51 -13.94 -26.40
C ARG A 68 12.91 -13.55 -25.08
N VAL A 69 13.22 -14.31 -24.02
CA VAL A 69 12.87 -13.98 -22.65
C VAL A 69 13.99 -13.18 -22.01
N ALA A 70 13.66 -12.09 -21.35
CA ALA A 70 14.56 -11.23 -20.61
C ALA A 70 13.98 -10.89 -19.22
N SER A 71 14.82 -10.39 -18.33
CA SER A 71 14.48 -9.95 -16.98
C SER A 71 14.59 -8.43 -16.87
N ALA A 72 13.64 -7.80 -16.18
CA ALA A 72 13.76 -6.39 -15.81
C ALA A 72 14.79 -6.19 -14.68
N ASP A 73 14.97 -7.18 -13.81
CA ASP A 73 15.93 -7.15 -12.70
C ASP A 73 17.39 -7.05 -13.15
N ASP A 74 17.72 -7.62 -14.31
CA ASP A 74 19.05 -7.46 -14.91
C ASP A 74 19.13 -6.28 -15.90
N GLY A 75 18.04 -5.48 -16.00
CA GLY A 75 17.96 -4.35 -16.94
C GLY A 75 17.67 -4.76 -18.38
N GLY A 76 17.16 -5.96 -18.63
CA GLY A 76 16.82 -6.43 -19.98
C GLY A 76 18.03 -6.80 -20.83
N LEU A 77 19.14 -7.20 -20.23
CA LEU A 77 20.43 -7.47 -20.93
C LEU A 77 20.29 -8.43 -22.12
N ARG A 78 19.37 -9.41 -22.05
CA ARG A 78 19.19 -10.42 -23.10
C ARG A 78 18.58 -9.88 -24.40
N ILE A 79 17.89 -8.74 -24.32
CA ILE A 79 17.30 -8.06 -25.50
C ILE A 79 18.08 -6.80 -25.89
N GLN A 80 19.00 -6.34 -25.05
CA GLN A 80 19.83 -5.17 -25.36
C GLN A 80 20.61 -5.38 -26.67
N GLY A 81 20.54 -4.39 -27.53
CA GLY A 81 21.20 -4.45 -28.84
C GLY A 81 20.51 -5.37 -29.88
N LYS A 82 19.36 -5.97 -29.57
CA LYS A 82 18.55 -6.74 -30.51
C LYS A 82 17.68 -5.83 -31.39
N ASN A 83 17.12 -6.41 -32.44
CA ASN A 83 16.20 -5.75 -33.37
C ASN A 83 14.87 -6.49 -33.31
N LEU A 84 13.97 -6.02 -32.41
CA LEU A 84 12.70 -6.67 -32.17
C LEU A 84 11.58 -6.05 -33.03
N LYS A 85 10.65 -6.88 -33.51
CA LYS A 85 9.39 -6.47 -34.15
C LYS A 85 8.32 -6.08 -33.11
N GLY A 86 8.46 -6.52 -31.87
CA GLY A 86 7.58 -6.16 -30.77
C GLY A 86 8.00 -6.83 -29.48
N ALA A 87 7.28 -6.52 -28.40
CA ALA A 87 7.55 -7.10 -27.10
C ALA A 87 6.28 -7.19 -26.24
N TRP A 88 6.31 -8.13 -25.31
CA TRP A 88 5.40 -8.19 -24.17
C TRP A 88 6.19 -7.87 -22.90
N ALA A 89 5.81 -6.79 -22.23
CA ALA A 89 6.35 -6.34 -20.95
C ALA A 89 5.34 -6.73 -19.85
N ASP A 90 5.69 -7.74 -19.07
CA ASP A 90 4.79 -8.33 -18.08
C ASP A 90 5.10 -7.84 -16.66
N GLU A 91 4.05 -7.61 -15.86
CA GLU A 91 4.10 -7.15 -14.46
C GLU A 91 5.03 -5.96 -14.24
N ILE A 92 4.88 -4.92 -15.08
CA ILE A 92 5.74 -3.71 -15.03
C ILE A 92 5.74 -3.00 -13.67
N GLY A 93 4.67 -3.18 -12.87
CA GLY A 93 4.59 -2.67 -11.50
C GLY A 93 5.66 -3.20 -10.54
N LEU A 94 6.33 -4.30 -10.91
CA LEU A 94 7.40 -4.93 -10.13
C LEU A 94 8.82 -4.61 -10.66
N TRP A 95 8.96 -3.78 -11.70
CA TRP A 95 10.26 -3.51 -12.33
C TRP A 95 11.09 -2.47 -11.58
N ASP A 96 11.85 -2.90 -10.61
CA ASP A 96 12.70 -1.99 -9.81
C ASP A 96 13.79 -1.28 -10.60
N LYS A 97 14.31 -1.90 -11.67
CA LYS A 97 15.31 -1.31 -12.60
C LYS A 97 14.70 -0.86 -13.92
N TRP A 98 13.46 -0.37 -13.89
CA TRP A 98 12.69 -0.04 -15.06
C TRP A 98 13.38 0.99 -16.00
N GLN A 99 14.16 1.93 -15.46
CA GLN A 99 14.86 2.92 -16.30
C GLN A 99 15.76 2.20 -17.32
N ILE A 100 16.55 1.24 -16.86
CA ILE A 100 17.44 0.47 -17.73
C ILE A 100 16.62 -0.47 -18.62
N ALA A 101 15.73 -1.26 -18.04
CA ALA A 101 14.96 -2.26 -18.77
C ALA A 101 14.02 -1.63 -19.82
N TRP A 102 13.32 -0.54 -19.48
CA TRP A 102 12.38 0.12 -20.38
C TRP A 102 13.07 1.10 -21.31
N MET A 103 13.84 2.07 -20.79
CA MET A 103 14.39 3.18 -21.59
C MET A 103 15.61 2.77 -22.40
N GLU A 104 16.52 1.98 -21.81
CA GLU A 104 17.80 1.66 -22.46
C GLU A 104 17.75 0.34 -23.23
N SER A 105 17.03 -0.67 -22.76
CA SER A 105 16.98 -1.98 -23.42
C SER A 105 15.78 -2.12 -24.33
N LEU A 106 14.55 -2.05 -23.81
CA LEU A 106 13.34 -2.30 -24.58
C LEU A 106 13.07 -1.20 -25.62
N GLY A 107 13.16 0.08 -25.20
CA GLY A 107 12.90 1.22 -26.09
C GLY A 107 13.83 1.28 -27.30
N TYR A 108 15.07 0.83 -27.17
CA TYR A 108 16.00 0.74 -28.30
C TYR A 108 15.89 -0.57 -29.07
N ALA A 109 15.44 -1.66 -28.45
CA ALA A 109 15.36 -2.96 -29.13
C ALA A 109 14.14 -3.04 -30.04
N VAL A 110 12.98 -2.50 -29.66
CA VAL A 110 11.71 -2.58 -30.41
C VAL A 110 11.66 -1.49 -31.47
N ARG A 111 12.16 -1.81 -32.70
CA ARG A 111 12.36 -0.84 -33.76
C ARG A 111 12.12 -1.35 -35.19
N LEU A 112 11.70 -2.59 -35.37
CA LEU A 112 11.48 -3.15 -36.71
C LEU A 112 10.01 -3.13 -37.13
N GLY A 113 9.75 -2.66 -38.32
CA GLY A 113 8.41 -2.67 -38.94
C GLY A 113 7.40 -1.79 -38.18
N LYS A 114 6.19 -2.29 -37.98
CA LYS A 114 5.17 -1.68 -37.10
C LYS A 114 5.36 -2.20 -35.70
N ALA A 115 6.46 -1.79 -35.09
CA ALA A 115 6.83 -2.24 -33.75
C ALA A 115 5.75 -1.91 -32.71
N GLN A 116 5.40 -2.89 -31.86
CA GLN A 116 4.40 -2.76 -30.81
C GLN A 116 4.91 -3.33 -29.50
N ILE A 117 4.58 -2.66 -28.41
CA ILE A 117 4.81 -3.17 -27.06
C ILE A 117 3.44 -3.37 -26.41
N VAL A 118 3.17 -4.59 -25.98
CA VAL A 118 2.04 -4.91 -25.11
C VAL A 118 2.53 -4.91 -23.68
N VAL A 119 1.82 -4.21 -22.82
CA VAL A 119 2.16 -4.08 -21.38
C VAL A 119 1.05 -4.71 -20.57
N THR A 120 1.43 -5.55 -19.62
CA THR A 120 0.52 -6.13 -18.64
C THR A 120 1.03 -5.86 -17.23
N GLY A 121 0.15 -5.84 -16.26
CA GLY A 121 0.50 -5.70 -14.85
C GLY A 121 -0.69 -5.33 -14.00
N THR A 122 -0.57 -5.63 -12.71
CA THR A 122 -1.45 -5.11 -11.67
C THR A 122 -1.06 -3.67 -11.34
N PRO A 123 -2.01 -2.80 -11.00
CA PRO A 123 -1.71 -1.41 -10.63
C PRO A 123 -0.99 -1.27 -9.28
N LYS A 124 -0.68 -2.38 -8.62
CA LYS A 124 0.20 -2.44 -7.45
C LYS A 124 1.66 -2.27 -7.90
N ALA A 125 2.05 -1.04 -8.13
CA ALA A 125 3.42 -0.74 -8.51
C ALA A 125 4.31 -0.60 -7.27
N SER A 126 5.52 -1.18 -7.31
CA SER A 126 6.56 -0.85 -6.35
C SER A 126 6.85 0.66 -6.40
N ARG A 127 7.33 1.24 -5.30
CA ARG A 127 7.65 2.68 -5.24
C ARG A 127 8.52 3.12 -6.44
N LYS A 128 9.43 2.27 -6.88
CA LYS A 128 10.33 2.56 -8.00
C LYS A 128 9.64 2.45 -9.36
N ALA A 129 8.78 1.44 -9.55
CA ALA A 129 8.06 1.19 -10.80
C ALA A 129 6.86 2.11 -11.01
N LYS A 130 6.37 2.78 -9.95
CA LYS A 130 5.20 3.68 -10.00
C LYS A 130 5.34 4.76 -11.06
N ALA A 131 6.55 5.31 -11.23
CA ALA A 131 6.83 6.32 -12.25
C ALA A 131 6.69 5.77 -13.68
N LEU A 132 7.07 4.52 -13.93
CA LEU A 132 6.86 3.86 -15.23
C LEU A 132 5.38 3.66 -15.52
N VAL A 133 4.63 3.10 -14.55
CA VAL A 133 3.18 2.87 -14.70
C VAL A 133 2.46 4.18 -14.95
N LYS A 134 2.77 5.23 -14.19
CA LYS A 134 2.18 6.56 -14.38
C LYS A 134 2.52 7.14 -15.76
N MET A 135 3.78 7.09 -16.17
CA MET A 135 4.21 7.57 -17.47
C MET A 135 3.41 6.93 -18.62
N LEU A 136 3.11 5.64 -18.52
CA LEU A 136 2.34 4.92 -19.54
C LEU A 136 0.84 5.23 -19.48
N LEU A 137 0.27 5.42 -18.28
CA LEU A 137 -1.14 5.75 -18.13
C LEU A 137 -1.46 7.20 -18.53
N ASP A 138 -0.50 8.12 -18.35
CA ASP A 138 -0.65 9.53 -18.69
C ASP A 138 -0.40 9.80 -20.19
N ASP A 139 0.18 8.85 -20.94
CA ASP A 139 0.43 9.02 -22.38
C ASP A 139 -0.88 8.78 -23.17
N PRO A 140 -1.44 9.82 -23.84
CA PRO A 140 -2.69 9.69 -24.59
C PRO A 140 -2.57 8.76 -25.83
N ASN A 141 -1.37 8.39 -26.23
CA ASN A 141 -1.13 7.48 -27.35
C ASN A 141 -1.08 6.01 -26.92
N VAL A 142 -1.09 5.74 -25.63
CA VAL A 142 -1.12 4.37 -25.09
C VAL A 142 -2.56 3.98 -24.80
N PRO A 143 -3.17 3.06 -25.58
CA PRO A 143 -4.51 2.56 -25.30
C PRO A 143 -4.48 1.70 -24.05
N VAL A 144 -5.31 2.02 -23.08
CA VAL A 144 -5.40 1.31 -21.79
C VAL A 144 -6.67 0.48 -21.74
N ALA A 145 -6.54 -0.82 -21.52
CA ALA A 145 -7.64 -1.73 -21.19
C ALA A 145 -7.54 -2.12 -19.71
N ARG A 146 -8.62 -1.94 -18.95
CA ARG A 146 -8.70 -2.40 -17.57
C ARG A 146 -9.53 -3.66 -17.52
N LEU A 147 -8.97 -4.71 -16.93
CA LEU A 147 -9.61 -6.00 -16.72
C LEU A 147 -9.76 -6.18 -15.20
N ARG A 148 -11.00 -6.28 -14.73
CA ARG A 148 -11.29 -6.53 -13.32
C ARG A 148 -11.27 -8.04 -13.06
N THR A 149 -10.96 -8.44 -11.85
CA THR A 149 -10.98 -9.85 -11.45
C THR A 149 -12.35 -10.51 -11.71
N VAL A 150 -13.44 -9.73 -11.54
CA VAL A 150 -14.80 -10.21 -11.84
C VAL A 150 -15.03 -10.51 -13.32
N ASP A 151 -14.33 -9.85 -14.22
CA ASP A 151 -14.44 -10.08 -15.67
C ASP A 151 -13.86 -11.46 -16.06
N ASN A 152 -13.02 -12.04 -15.19
CA ASN A 152 -12.42 -13.37 -15.35
C ASN A 152 -13.09 -14.44 -14.46
N ALA A 153 -14.24 -14.15 -13.88
CA ALA A 153 -14.93 -15.01 -12.90
C ALA A 153 -15.13 -16.46 -13.36
N SER A 154 -15.42 -16.67 -14.65
CA SER A 154 -15.64 -18.00 -15.21
C SER A 154 -14.42 -18.94 -15.17
N ASN A 155 -13.22 -18.37 -15.03
CA ASN A 155 -11.95 -19.10 -14.98
C ASN A 155 -11.38 -19.23 -13.57
N LEU A 156 -12.04 -18.63 -12.56
CA LEU A 156 -11.59 -18.60 -11.18
C LEU A 156 -12.49 -19.48 -10.30
N SER A 157 -11.91 -20.11 -9.28
CA SER A 157 -12.68 -20.97 -8.39
C SER A 157 -13.62 -20.16 -7.46
N GLU A 158 -14.77 -20.74 -7.08
CA GLU A 158 -15.68 -20.14 -6.10
C GLU A 158 -14.98 -19.86 -4.76
N ALA A 159 -14.06 -20.74 -4.34
CA ALA A 159 -13.27 -20.54 -3.12
C ALA A 159 -12.37 -19.31 -3.20
N PHE A 160 -11.76 -19.07 -4.36
CA PHE A 160 -10.98 -17.85 -4.61
C PHE A 160 -11.85 -16.59 -4.47
N PHE A 161 -13.05 -16.60 -5.08
CA PHE A 161 -13.98 -15.49 -4.97
C PHE A 161 -14.42 -15.23 -3.53
N ALA A 162 -14.80 -16.29 -2.81
CA ALA A 162 -15.24 -16.17 -1.42
C ALA A 162 -14.12 -15.64 -0.52
N GLU A 163 -12.89 -16.05 -0.74
CA GLU A 163 -11.77 -15.66 0.10
C GLU A 163 -11.19 -14.30 -0.29
N VAL A 164 -10.89 -14.06 -1.56
CA VAL A 164 -10.22 -12.84 -2.01
C VAL A 164 -11.20 -11.68 -2.15
N VAL A 165 -12.33 -11.89 -2.82
CA VAL A 165 -13.36 -10.86 -2.99
C VAL A 165 -14.04 -10.54 -1.67
N GLY A 166 -14.32 -11.57 -0.84
CA GLY A 166 -14.94 -11.37 0.48
C GLY A 166 -14.08 -10.56 1.44
N ARG A 167 -12.76 -10.72 1.40
CA ARG A 167 -11.80 -9.95 2.23
C ARG A 167 -11.52 -8.56 1.69
N ALA A 168 -11.54 -8.41 0.36
CA ALA A 168 -11.20 -7.15 -0.29
C ALA A 168 -12.37 -6.16 -0.35
N LYS A 169 -13.61 -6.63 -0.22
CA LYS A 169 -14.82 -5.84 -0.44
C LYS A 169 -14.89 -4.58 0.42
N GLY A 170 -15.02 -3.42 -0.23
CA GLY A 170 -15.04 -2.10 0.41
C GLY A 170 -13.65 -1.59 0.80
N THR A 171 -12.58 -2.17 0.30
CA THR A 171 -11.21 -1.89 0.74
C THR A 171 -10.37 -1.28 -0.39
N ARG A 172 -9.24 -0.63 -0.02
CA ARG A 172 -8.22 -0.18 -0.98
C ARG A 172 -7.71 -1.34 -1.83
N LEU A 173 -7.61 -2.54 -1.24
CA LEU A 173 -7.23 -3.76 -1.94
C LEU A 173 -8.26 -4.14 -3.02
N GLU A 174 -9.57 -3.96 -2.78
CA GLU A 174 -10.61 -4.17 -3.80
C GLU A 174 -10.35 -3.28 -5.01
N ARG A 175 -10.18 -2.00 -4.78
CA ARG A 175 -9.95 -1.02 -5.86
C ARG A 175 -8.66 -1.34 -6.64
N GLN A 176 -7.61 -1.72 -5.95
CA GLN A 176 -6.31 -1.98 -6.56
C GLN A 176 -6.24 -3.35 -7.25
N GLU A 177 -6.63 -4.44 -6.55
CA GLU A 177 -6.46 -5.82 -7.03
C GLU A 177 -7.67 -6.33 -7.83
N LEU A 178 -8.89 -5.88 -7.50
CA LEU A 178 -10.11 -6.37 -8.14
C LEU A 178 -10.62 -5.43 -9.23
N GLU A 179 -10.55 -4.11 -9.01
CA GLU A 179 -11.01 -3.11 -9.97
C GLU A 179 -9.89 -2.58 -10.89
N GLY A 180 -8.63 -2.92 -10.61
CA GLY A 180 -7.48 -2.51 -11.41
C GLY A 180 -7.21 -1.00 -11.35
N GLU A 181 -7.48 -0.35 -10.21
CA GLU A 181 -7.20 1.08 -10.02
C GLU A 181 -5.76 1.32 -9.54
N LEU A 182 -5.08 2.29 -10.13
CA LEU A 182 -3.83 2.79 -9.58
C LEU A 182 -4.16 3.77 -8.45
N LEU A 183 -3.95 3.34 -7.21
CA LEU A 183 -4.13 4.20 -6.05
C LEU A 183 -2.84 4.99 -5.79
N GLU A 184 -2.94 6.30 -5.85
CA GLU A 184 -1.81 7.18 -5.55
C GLU A 184 -1.88 7.61 -4.07
N ASP A 185 -0.73 7.59 -3.39
CA ASP A 185 -0.60 8.32 -2.13
C ASP A 185 -0.58 9.81 -2.47
N VAL A 186 -1.29 10.61 -1.70
CA VAL A 186 -1.34 12.05 -1.92
C VAL A 186 0.03 12.65 -1.59
N GLU A 187 0.53 13.50 -2.47
CA GLU A 187 1.78 14.23 -2.22
C GLU A 187 1.64 15.11 -0.97
N GLY A 188 2.57 14.93 -0.02
CA GLY A 188 2.52 15.61 1.27
C GLY A 188 1.72 14.88 2.35
N ALA A 189 1.14 13.70 2.08
CA ALA A 189 0.56 12.85 3.12
C ALA A 189 1.63 12.42 4.13
N LEU A 190 1.25 12.37 5.42
CA LEU A 190 2.17 11.97 6.49
C LEU A 190 2.44 10.46 6.50
N TRP A 191 1.55 9.66 5.91
CA TRP A 191 1.70 8.21 5.77
C TRP A 191 1.61 7.80 4.31
N ASN A 192 2.23 6.67 4.00
CA ASN A 192 2.10 5.98 2.72
C ASN A 192 1.87 4.48 2.96
N ALA A 193 1.39 3.78 1.95
CA ALA A 193 1.10 2.35 2.06
C ALA A 193 2.33 1.52 2.48
N ASP A 194 3.52 1.86 1.98
CA ASP A 194 4.75 1.12 2.27
C ASP A 194 5.12 1.17 3.75
N ILE A 195 4.93 2.32 4.42
CA ILE A 195 5.25 2.45 5.85
C ILE A 195 4.24 1.68 6.71
N ILE A 196 2.97 1.68 6.31
CA ILE A 196 1.91 0.94 7.02
C ILE A 196 2.13 -0.58 6.87
N ASP A 197 2.35 -1.05 5.64
CA ASP A 197 2.54 -2.48 5.36
C ASP A 197 3.81 -3.05 6.00
N ARG A 198 4.90 -2.28 6.03
CA ARG A 198 6.14 -2.66 6.72
C ARG A 198 5.94 -2.86 8.22
N ASN A 199 5.03 -2.11 8.81
CA ASN A 199 4.71 -2.16 10.23
C ASN A 199 3.51 -3.07 10.55
N ARG A 200 3.02 -3.86 9.60
CA ARG A 200 1.87 -4.73 9.80
C ARG A 200 2.25 -5.99 10.59
N VAL A 201 1.38 -6.38 11.50
CA VAL A 201 1.50 -7.57 12.35
C VAL A 201 0.29 -8.45 12.15
N ALA A 202 0.50 -9.77 12.05
CA ALA A 202 -0.60 -10.71 12.00
C ALA A 202 -1.21 -10.91 13.41
N TYR A 203 -2.52 -11.21 13.49
CA TYR A 203 -3.19 -11.44 14.79
C TYR A 203 -2.51 -12.48 15.67
N LYS A 204 -1.93 -13.52 15.08
CA LYS A 204 -1.21 -14.59 15.80
C LYS A 204 0.11 -14.11 16.44
N ASP A 205 0.66 -13.01 15.95
CA ASP A 205 1.94 -12.45 16.38
C ASP A 205 1.75 -11.22 17.30
N LEU A 206 0.48 -10.90 17.64
CA LEU A 206 0.16 -9.81 18.57
C LEU A 206 0.61 -10.20 19.99
N PRO A 207 1.43 -9.38 20.66
CA PRO A 207 1.84 -9.64 22.07
C PRO A 207 0.68 -9.42 23.03
N ASP A 208 0.83 -9.91 24.26
CA ASP A 208 -0.04 -9.52 25.36
C ASP A 208 0.14 -8.03 25.66
N LEU A 209 -0.93 -7.26 25.48
CA LEU A 209 -0.90 -5.80 25.58
C LEU A 209 -1.00 -5.35 27.05
N ASP A 210 -0.26 -4.31 27.39
CA ASP A 210 -0.24 -3.76 28.76
C ASP A 210 -1.40 -2.77 28.97
N ARG A 211 -1.83 -2.08 27.92
CA ARG A 211 -2.94 -1.11 27.97
C ARG A 211 -3.65 -1.04 26.61
N ILE A 212 -4.98 -0.91 26.65
CA ILE A 212 -5.82 -0.77 25.45
C ILE A 212 -6.77 0.41 25.63
N VAL A 213 -6.89 1.25 24.60
CA VAL A 213 -7.83 2.38 24.60
C VAL A 213 -8.72 2.36 23.38
N VAL A 214 -9.95 2.83 23.53
CA VAL A 214 -10.87 3.12 22.43
C VAL A 214 -10.93 4.64 22.29
N ALA A 215 -10.52 5.18 21.15
CA ALA A 215 -10.65 6.59 20.87
C ALA A 215 -11.83 6.88 19.98
N ILE A 216 -12.49 8.02 20.22
CA ILE A 216 -13.61 8.52 19.43
C ILE A 216 -13.35 9.95 18.99
N ASP A 217 -13.52 10.21 17.69
CA ASP A 217 -13.66 11.55 17.09
C ASP A 217 -15.08 11.66 16.52
N PRO A 218 -16.00 12.37 17.19
CA PRO A 218 -17.40 12.40 16.78
C PRO A 218 -17.61 13.37 15.61
N ALA A 219 -18.51 13.02 14.67
CA ALA A 219 -19.00 13.93 13.66
C ALA A 219 -19.62 15.20 14.30
N VAL A 220 -19.36 16.35 13.69
CA VAL A 220 -19.82 17.66 14.20
C VAL A 220 -21.30 17.90 13.94
N SER A 221 -21.93 17.23 12.97
CA SER A 221 -23.33 17.39 12.58
C SER A 221 -24.13 16.10 12.73
N ALA A 222 -25.44 16.25 13.04
CA ALA A 222 -26.36 15.13 13.26
C ALA A 222 -27.28 14.84 12.06
N ASP A 223 -27.02 15.43 10.90
CA ASP A 223 -27.84 15.27 9.69
C ASP A 223 -27.56 13.95 8.97
N GLU A 224 -28.51 13.48 8.14
CA GLU A 224 -28.38 12.24 7.36
C GLU A 224 -27.21 12.26 6.34
N ASN A 225 -26.64 13.44 6.07
CA ASN A 225 -25.39 13.66 5.31
C ASN A 225 -24.22 14.01 6.24
N SER A 226 -24.26 13.60 7.52
CA SER A 226 -23.21 13.93 8.49
C SER A 226 -21.90 13.23 8.14
N ASP A 227 -20.80 13.86 8.54
CA ASP A 227 -19.47 13.27 8.51
C ASP A 227 -19.45 11.96 9.34
N GLU A 228 -18.48 11.11 9.07
CA GLU A 228 -18.29 9.86 9.79
C GLU A 228 -17.80 10.13 11.22
N SER A 229 -18.17 9.30 12.18
CA SER A 229 -17.54 9.32 13.50
C SER A 229 -16.38 8.32 13.52
N GLY A 230 -15.18 8.78 13.80
CA GLY A 230 -14.00 7.96 13.97
C GLY A 230 -14.04 7.17 15.28
N ILE A 231 -13.85 5.84 15.22
CA ILE A 231 -13.78 4.95 16.41
C ILE A 231 -12.64 3.95 16.17
N VAL A 232 -11.51 4.14 16.83
CA VAL A 232 -10.32 3.30 16.64
C VAL A 232 -9.86 2.73 17.99
N VAL A 233 -9.50 1.44 17.98
CA VAL A 233 -8.96 0.73 19.14
C VAL A 233 -7.47 0.55 18.96
N VAL A 234 -6.70 0.98 19.95
CA VAL A 234 -5.24 0.85 19.96
C VAL A 234 -4.79 0.27 21.29
N GLY A 235 -3.84 -0.66 21.23
CA GLY A 235 -3.16 -1.18 22.42
C GLY A 235 -1.70 -0.78 22.46
N GLU A 236 -1.06 -0.95 23.60
CA GLU A 236 0.35 -0.63 23.82
C GLU A 236 1.06 -1.79 24.49
N LYS A 237 2.31 -2.03 24.05
CA LYS A 237 3.24 -2.96 24.70
C LYS A 237 4.68 -2.49 24.53
N GLY A 238 5.36 -2.24 25.66
CA GLY A 238 6.80 -1.94 25.67
C GLY A 238 7.18 -0.73 24.83
N GLY A 239 6.32 0.30 24.79
CA GLY A 239 6.51 1.51 23.97
C GLY A 239 6.13 1.35 22.50
N HIS A 240 5.51 0.24 22.10
CA HIS A 240 4.96 0.01 20.77
C HIS A 240 3.43 0.11 20.78
N GLY A 241 2.85 0.85 19.84
CA GLY A 241 1.41 0.94 19.61
C GLY A 241 0.93 -0.13 18.63
N TYR A 242 -0.23 -0.70 18.88
CA TYR A 242 -0.87 -1.71 18.02
C TYR A 242 -2.29 -1.25 17.68
N VAL A 243 -2.54 -0.85 16.44
CA VAL A 243 -3.86 -0.49 15.96
C VAL A 243 -4.64 -1.78 15.71
N LEU A 244 -5.64 -2.05 16.55
CA LEU A 244 -6.31 -3.35 16.64
C LEU A 244 -7.56 -3.42 15.77
N ALA A 245 -8.34 -2.33 15.73
CA ALA A 245 -9.61 -2.29 15.01
C ALA A 245 -10.04 -0.86 14.68
N ASP A 246 -10.79 -0.74 13.59
CA ASP A 246 -11.49 0.46 13.17
C ASP A 246 -13.01 0.15 13.13
N TYR A 247 -13.77 0.83 13.95
CA TYR A 247 -15.23 0.72 14.06
C TYR A 247 -15.96 1.97 13.57
N SER A 248 -15.24 2.86 12.91
CA SER A 248 -15.77 4.13 12.43
C SER A 248 -16.95 3.95 11.47
N ARG A 249 -17.90 4.86 11.52
CA ARG A 249 -19.08 4.83 10.68
C ARG A 249 -19.92 6.12 10.72
N VAL A 250 -20.75 6.28 9.71
CA VAL A 250 -21.86 7.23 9.74
C VAL A 250 -23.03 6.59 10.50
N ALA A 251 -23.43 7.16 11.63
CA ALA A 251 -24.58 6.70 12.42
C ALA A 251 -25.10 7.82 13.34
N SER A 252 -26.29 7.61 13.92
CA SER A 252 -26.79 8.52 14.94
C SER A 252 -25.86 8.57 16.15
N PRO A 253 -25.78 9.69 16.88
CA PRO A 253 -24.89 9.82 18.05
C PRO A 253 -25.08 8.72 19.10
N HIS A 254 -26.31 8.28 19.35
CA HIS A 254 -26.59 7.19 20.27
C HIS A 254 -25.98 5.87 19.78
N ASN A 255 -26.20 5.50 18.53
CA ASN A 255 -25.66 4.26 17.94
C ASN A 255 -24.13 4.28 17.85
N VAL A 256 -23.51 5.46 17.70
CA VAL A 256 -22.07 5.64 17.80
C VAL A 256 -21.58 5.29 19.20
N MET A 257 -22.24 5.83 20.24
CA MET A 257 -21.87 5.54 21.64
C MET A 257 -22.07 4.08 22.02
N GLU A 258 -23.15 3.43 21.58
CA GLU A 258 -23.35 1.98 21.78
C GLU A 258 -22.19 1.18 21.18
N ARG A 259 -21.73 1.59 20.00
CA ARG A 259 -20.62 0.92 19.33
C ARG A 259 -19.29 1.13 20.07
N VAL A 260 -19.04 2.34 20.55
CA VAL A 260 -17.85 2.67 21.35
C VAL A 260 -17.83 1.84 22.63
N VAL A 261 -18.96 1.75 23.35
CA VAL A 261 -19.09 0.94 24.58
C VAL A 261 -18.91 -0.56 24.25
N ARG A 262 -19.48 -1.02 23.16
CA ARG A 262 -19.26 -2.40 22.70
C ARG A 262 -17.80 -2.68 22.39
N ALA A 263 -17.13 -1.81 21.62
CA ALA A 263 -15.70 -1.94 21.34
C ALA A 263 -14.85 -1.97 22.62
N PHE A 264 -15.21 -1.16 23.63
CA PHE A 264 -14.56 -1.16 24.93
C PHE A 264 -14.60 -2.54 25.59
N TYR A 265 -15.76 -3.18 25.63
CA TYR A 265 -15.91 -4.50 26.24
C TYR A 265 -15.30 -5.63 25.41
N ASP A 266 -15.51 -5.61 24.08
CA ASP A 266 -15.01 -6.63 23.17
C ASP A 266 -13.47 -6.71 23.21
N HIS A 267 -12.80 -5.59 23.31
CA HIS A 267 -11.33 -5.49 23.40
C HIS A 267 -10.79 -5.44 24.84
N LYS A 268 -11.66 -5.47 25.86
CA LYS A 268 -11.27 -5.31 27.27
C LYS A 268 -10.41 -4.06 27.48
N ALA A 269 -10.81 -2.96 26.88
CA ALA A 269 -10.07 -1.71 26.93
C ALA A 269 -10.07 -1.10 28.35
N ASP A 270 -9.07 -0.32 28.67
CA ASP A 270 -8.91 0.33 29.98
C ASP A 270 -9.71 1.63 30.09
N CYS A 271 -9.84 2.35 28.97
CA CYS A 271 -10.66 3.57 28.93
C CYS A 271 -11.10 3.93 27.49
N ILE A 272 -12.11 4.78 27.42
CA ILE A 272 -12.50 5.50 26.21
C ILE A 272 -11.87 6.89 26.25
N VAL A 273 -11.36 7.38 25.09
CA VAL A 273 -10.76 8.70 24.92
C VAL A 273 -11.54 9.46 23.87
N GLY A 274 -11.94 10.71 24.15
CA GLY A 274 -12.67 11.52 23.18
C GLY A 274 -12.27 12.99 23.23
N GLU A 275 -12.19 13.63 22.05
CA GLU A 275 -11.92 15.06 21.95
C GLU A 275 -13.15 15.87 22.33
N VAL A 276 -12.98 16.83 23.24
CA VAL A 276 -14.02 17.83 23.57
C VAL A 276 -13.68 19.14 22.89
N ASN A 277 -14.60 19.57 22.03
CA ASN A 277 -14.60 20.87 21.38
C ASN A 277 -15.28 21.95 22.26
N ASN A 278 -15.21 23.20 21.85
CA ASN A 278 -15.72 24.39 22.57
C ASN A 278 -17.21 24.33 22.99
N GLY A 279 -17.96 23.30 22.63
CA GLY A 279 -19.38 23.08 22.95
C GLY A 279 -19.68 22.28 24.23
N GLY A 280 -18.65 21.87 25.01
CA GLY A 280 -18.82 21.07 26.22
C GLY A 280 -18.67 19.57 26.01
N ASP A 281 -18.71 18.79 27.14
CA ASP A 281 -18.52 17.32 27.13
C ASP A 281 -19.79 16.58 26.65
N TYR A 282 -20.08 16.71 25.38
CA TYR A 282 -21.18 16.00 24.72
C TYR A 282 -20.97 14.49 24.70
N ILE A 283 -19.74 14.02 24.40
CA ILE A 283 -19.38 12.59 24.38
C ILE A 283 -19.61 11.96 25.75
N GLY A 284 -19.04 12.54 26.80
CA GLY A 284 -19.19 12.01 28.15
C GLY A 284 -20.66 11.99 28.63
N THR A 285 -21.46 12.96 28.20
CA THR A 285 -22.90 12.97 28.52
C THR A 285 -23.62 11.82 27.81
N LEU A 286 -23.36 11.58 26.54
CA LEU A 286 -23.97 10.47 25.78
C LEU A 286 -23.46 9.11 26.26
N LEU A 287 -22.18 8.96 26.53
CA LEU A 287 -21.63 7.71 27.07
C LEU A 287 -22.32 7.30 28.37
N ARG A 288 -22.55 8.24 29.29
CA ARG A 288 -23.26 7.97 30.55
C ARG A 288 -24.70 7.52 30.37
N THR A 289 -25.35 7.88 29.23
CA THR A 289 -26.70 7.40 28.91
C THR A 289 -26.68 5.94 28.42
N VAL A 290 -25.59 5.47 27.85
CA VAL A 290 -25.42 4.08 27.38
C VAL A 290 -24.88 3.21 28.50
N ASP A 291 -23.74 3.61 29.09
CA ASP A 291 -23.15 2.94 30.27
C ASP A 291 -22.39 3.94 31.15
N PRO A 292 -22.89 4.21 32.38
CA PRO A 292 -22.26 5.14 33.29
C PRO A 292 -20.96 4.62 33.94
N ASN A 293 -20.65 3.31 33.78
CA ASN A 293 -19.53 2.69 34.49
C ASN A 293 -18.25 2.63 33.61
N VAL A 294 -18.35 2.99 32.33
CA VAL A 294 -17.19 2.94 31.43
C VAL A 294 -16.24 4.10 31.73
N PRO A 295 -14.94 3.82 31.98
CA PRO A 295 -13.93 4.86 32.17
C PRO A 295 -13.81 5.72 30.92
N TYR A 296 -13.98 7.04 31.09
CA TYR A 296 -13.90 8.00 30.00
C TYR A 296 -12.90 9.11 30.32
N LYS A 297 -12.01 9.39 29.41
CA LYS A 297 -11.02 10.46 29.48
C LYS A 297 -11.24 11.49 28.37
N VAL A 298 -11.39 12.74 28.79
CA VAL A 298 -11.47 13.88 27.88
C VAL A 298 -10.08 14.29 27.43
N VAL A 299 -9.92 14.54 26.14
CA VAL A 299 -8.74 15.16 25.55
C VAL A 299 -9.10 16.49 24.90
N HIS A 300 -8.19 17.43 24.93
CA HIS A 300 -8.37 18.75 24.35
C HIS A 300 -7.37 19.01 23.23
N ALA A 301 -7.86 19.47 22.08
CA ALA A 301 -7.01 19.91 21.00
C ALA A 301 -6.30 21.23 21.34
N THR A 302 -5.07 21.15 21.79
CA THR A 302 -4.23 22.33 22.02
C THR A 302 -3.46 22.78 20.79
N ARG A 303 -3.42 21.92 19.74
CA ARG A 303 -2.68 22.14 18.49
C ARG A 303 -3.51 21.69 17.29
N GLY A 304 -3.26 22.24 16.11
CA GLY A 304 -3.92 21.82 14.86
C GLY A 304 -3.70 20.34 14.53
N LYS A 305 -4.59 19.74 13.73
CA LYS A 305 -4.57 18.31 13.35
C LYS A 305 -3.20 17.85 12.85
N ALA A 306 -2.58 18.59 11.94
CA ALA A 306 -1.25 18.27 11.40
C ALA A 306 -0.18 18.14 12.50
N LEU A 307 -0.12 19.11 13.41
CA LEU A 307 0.86 19.11 14.51
C LEU A 307 0.65 17.99 15.54
N ARG A 308 -0.54 17.41 15.59
CA ARG A 308 -0.81 16.20 16.41
C ARG A 308 -0.46 14.92 15.67
N ALA A 309 -0.67 14.90 14.36
CA ALA A 309 -0.43 13.75 13.51
C ALA A 309 1.06 13.50 13.23
N GLU A 310 1.88 14.57 13.10
CA GLU A 310 3.32 14.47 12.82
C GLU A 310 4.10 13.60 13.84
N PRO A 311 3.95 13.74 15.17
CA PRO A 311 4.62 12.86 16.12
C PRO A 311 4.23 11.39 15.98
N VAL A 312 2.95 11.12 15.65
CA VAL A 312 2.46 9.76 15.43
C VAL A 312 3.05 9.18 14.15
N SER A 313 3.12 9.96 13.07
CA SER A 313 3.79 9.56 11.82
C SER A 313 5.26 9.18 12.06
N ALA A 314 5.98 9.95 12.88
CA ALA A 314 7.35 9.64 13.24
C ALA A 314 7.50 8.29 13.99
N LEU A 315 6.50 7.87 14.77
CA LEU A 315 6.50 6.55 15.40
C LEU A 315 6.41 5.41 14.36
N TYR A 316 5.66 5.60 13.28
CA TYR A 316 5.63 4.63 12.17
C TYR A 316 6.98 4.52 11.48
N GLU A 317 7.67 5.64 11.26
CA GLU A 317 9.02 5.65 10.68
C GLU A 317 10.03 4.91 11.56
N GLN A 318 9.85 4.97 12.88
CA GLN A 318 10.65 4.26 13.89
C GLN A 318 10.24 2.80 14.08
N ASN A 319 9.27 2.29 13.32
CA ASN A 319 8.66 0.96 13.45
C ASN A 319 8.08 0.71 14.87
N ARG A 320 7.47 1.72 15.47
CA ARG A 320 6.89 1.67 16.82
C ARG A 320 5.35 1.69 16.84
N VAL A 321 4.70 1.82 15.69
CA VAL A 321 3.25 1.63 15.57
C VAL A 321 2.98 0.59 14.51
N HIS A 322 2.12 -0.37 14.86
CA HIS A 322 1.83 -1.55 14.07
C HIS A 322 0.33 -1.65 13.79
N HIS A 323 -0.05 -2.01 12.56
CA HIS A 323 -1.43 -2.38 12.24
C HIS A 323 -1.61 -3.88 12.40
N VAL A 324 -2.63 -4.30 13.14
CA VAL A 324 -2.95 -5.71 13.36
C VAL A 324 -3.98 -6.15 12.31
N GLY A 325 -3.51 -6.90 11.33
CA GLY A 325 -4.31 -7.23 10.15
C GLY A 325 -4.49 -6.03 9.21
N LEU A 326 -5.57 -6.03 8.43
CA LEU A 326 -5.91 -4.96 7.47
C LEU A 326 -6.98 -4.04 8.07
N LEU A 327 -6.72 -2.75 8.08
CA LEU A 327 -7.63 -1.69 8.53
C LEU A 327 -7.86 -0.69 7.39
N THR A 328 -8.47 -1.17 6.34
CA THR A 328 -8.38 -0.60 5.00
C THR A 328 -8.92 0.82 4.90
N GLU A 329 -10.09 1.10 5.47
CA GLU A 329 -10.69 2.44 5.38
C GLU A 329 -9.89 3.48 6.19
N LEU A 330 -9.34 3.08 7.35
CA LEU A 330 -8.39 3.90 8.11
C LEU A 330 -7.10 4.12 7.31
N GLU A 331 -6.53 3.08 6.74
CA GLU A 331 -5.28 3.13 5.97
C GLU A 331 -5.43 3.99 4.70
N ASP A 332 -6.59 3.91 4.02
CA ASP A 332 -6.91 4.79 2.90
C ASP A 332 -6.95 6.26 3.32
N GLN A 333 -7.62 6.55 4.45
CA GLN A 333 -7.68 7.91 4.97
C GLN A 333 -6.30 8.44 5.36
N MET A 334 -5.46 7.60 5.97
CA MET A 334 -4.07 7.94 6.32
C MET A 334 -3.21 8.27 5.08
N CYS A 335 -3.33 7.49 4.01
CA CYS A 335 -2.54 7.66 2.79
C CYS A 335 -3.04 8.81 1.88
N THR A 336 -4.29 9.23 2.06
CA THR A 336 -4.91 10.28 1.24
C THR A 336 -4.99 11.63 1.94
N TRP A 337 -4.84 11.67 3.25
CA TRP A 337 -4.86 12.92 3.99
C TRP A 337 -3.48 13.59 4.03
N ALA A 338 -3.45 14.86 3.69
CA ALA A 338 -2.27 15.71 3.82
C ALA A 338 -2.61 17.00 4.59
N PRO A 339 -1.66 17.57 5.34
CA PRO A 339 -1.84 18.88 5.98
C PRO A 339 -2.29 19.97 5.00
N GLY A 340 -3.39 20.65 5.31
CA GLY A 340 -3.95 21.70 4.45
C GLY A 340 -4.97 21.23 3.40
N VAL A 341 -5.19 19.93 3.27
CA VAL A 341 -6.27 19.39 2.43
C VAL A 341 -7.62 19.52 3.17
N PRO A 342 -8.68 20.04 2.52
CA PRO A 342 -10.01 20.10 3.11
C PRO A 342 -10.56 18.70 3.42
N GLY A 343 -11.33 18.60 4.51
CA GLY A 343 -11.99 17.38 4.96
C GLY A 343 -11.65 17.04 6.40
N SER A 344 -12.49 16.21 7.03
CA SER A 344 -12.24 15.69 8.38
C SER A 344 -11.78 14.26 8.29
N PRO A 345 -10.52 13.95 8.66
CA PRO A 345 -10.02 12.59 8.68
C PRO A 345 -10.37 11.91 10.02
N ASP A 346 -11.66 11.67 10.28
CA ASP A 346 -12.16 11.31 11.61
C ASP A 346 -11.59 9.97 12.13
N ARG A 347 -11.36 8.99 11.24
CA ARG A 347 -10.68 7.73 11.58
C ARG A 347 -9.23 7.97 11.99
N LEU A 348 -8.52 8.78 11.19
CA LEU A 348 -7.13 9.16 11.45
C LEU A 348 -7.02 9.96 12.76
N ASP A 349 -7.91 10.93 12.98
CA ASP A 349 -7.92 11.73 14.21
C ASP A 349 -8.19 10.85 15.44
N ALA A 350 -9.13 9.91 15.38
CA ALA A 350 -9.35 8.94 16.44
C ALA A 350 -8.10 8.09 16.73
N MET A 351 -7.44 7.56 15.68
CA MET A 351 -6.20 6.81 15.82
C MET A 351 -5.08 7.66 16.46
N VAL A 352 -4.91 8.90 16.01
CA VAL A 352 -3.91 9.84 16.54
C VAL A 352 -4.17 10.10 18.03
N TRP A 353 -5.42 10.27 18.44
CA TRP A 353 -5.77 10.44 19.87
C TRP A 353 -5.45 9.19 20.70
N ALA A 354 -5.78 8.00 20.19
CA ALA A 354 -5.48 6.75 20.88
C ALA A 354 -3.97 6.57 21.12
N ILE A 355 -3.17 6.76 20.07
CA ILE A 355 -1.71 6.64 20.14
C ILE A 355 -1.13 7.72 21.04
N THR A 356 -1.61 8.97 20.94
CA THR A 356 -1.18 10.07 21.79
C THR A 356 -1.43 9.78 23.27
N GLU A 357 -2.59 9.21 23.59
CA GLU A 357 -2.95 8.84 24.97
C GLU A 357 -2.04 7.73 25.52
N LEU A 358 -1.80 6.68 24.72
CA LEU A 358 -0.99 5.54 25.15
C LEU A 358 0.50 5.90 25.30
N HIS A 359 1.02 6.76 24.44
CA HIS A 359 2.43 7.15 24.47
C HIS A 359 2.69 8.43 25.25
N SER A 360 1.67 9.00 25.94
CA SER A 360 1.78 10.27 26.67
C SER A 360 2.36 11.43 25.84
N LEU A 361 2.12 11.43 24.53
CA LEU A 361 2.64 12.45 23.60
C LEU A 361 2.11 13.87 23.91
N SER A 362 1.07 13.97 24.77
CA SER A 362 0.50 15.24 25.21
C SER A 362 1.27 15.94 26.33
N SER A 363 2.10 15.22 27.09
CA SER A 363 2.73 15.74 28.32
C SER A 363 4.12 16.35 28.12
N GLY A 364 4.64 16.45 26.91
CA GLY A 364 5.99 17.00 26.67
C GLY A 364 7.15 16.10 27.10
N ASP A 365 6.87 15.04 27.85
CA ASP A 365 7.89 14.11 28.38
C ASP A 365 8.51 13.22 27.30
N TRP A 366 7.87 13.15 26.13
CA TRP A 366 8.41 12.40 24.98
C TRP A 366 9.64 13.04 24.35
N PHE A 367 9.81 14.34 24.56
CA PHE A 367 11.01 15.09 24.17
C PHE A 367 12.22 14.86 25.11
N GLY A 368 12.06 14.01 26.14
CA GLY A 368 13.17 13.62 27.01
C GLY A 368 14.26 12.81 26.30
N ALA A 369 13.91 12.06 25.24
CA ALA A 369 14.88 11.34 24.40
C ALA A 369 15.16 12.07 23.06
N TYR A 370 14.13 12.68 22.46
CA TYR A 370 14.22 13.45 21.22
C TYR A 370 13.60 14.84 21.42
N GLY A 371 14.36 15.80 21.93
CA GLY A 371 13.91 17.17 22.09
C GLY A 371 14.38 18.06 20.94
N VAL A 372 13.72 19.23 20.78
CA VAL A 372 14.32 20.33 20.01
C VAL A 372 15.55 20.77 20.76
N VAL A 373 16.70 20.34 20.27
CA VAL A 373 17.99 20.69 20.82
C VAL A 373 18.46 21.96 20.15
N GLU A 374 18.77 22.98 20.95
CA GLU A 374 19.46 24.15 20.47
C GLU A 374 20.97 23.96 20.64
N CYS A 375 21.70 24.00 19.53
CA CYS A 375 23.14 23.85 19.57
C CYS A 375 23.81 25.05 20.30
N HIS A 376 24.53 24.78 21.37
CA HIS A 376 25.25 25.81 22.15
C HIS A 376 26.30 26.59 21.34
N LYS A 377 26.77 26.00 20.21
CA LYS A 377 27.82 26.62 19.38
C LYS A 377 27.25 27.43 18.22
N CYS A 378 26.15 27.04 17.61
CA CYS A 378 25.64 27.72 16.42
C CYS A 378 24.16 28.10 16.51
N THR A 379 23.53 27.93 17.68
CA THR A 379 22.11 28.22 17.94
C THR A 379 21.12 27.51 16.99
N HIS A 380 21.59 26.53 16.20
CA HIS A 380 20.75 25.76 15.33
C HIS A 380 19.82 24.83 16.15
N LYS A 381 18.51 24.92 15.89
CA LYS A 381 17.50 24.04 16.50
C LYS A 381 17.29 22.84 15.61
N TYR A 382 17.43 21.65 16.15
CA TYR A 382 17.20 20.38 15.44
C TYR A 382 16.58 19.34 16.37
N MET A 383 15.95 18.36 15.79
CA MET A 383 15.44 17.20 16.53
C MET A 383 16.57 16.18 16.71
N GLY A 384 16.86 15.77 17.94
CA GLY A 384 17.92 14.79 18.20
C GLY A 384 17.93 14.29 19.63
N GLU A 385 18.62 13.19 19.87
CA GLU A 385 18.87 12.66 21.22
C GLU A 385 19.83 13.57 22.00
N VAL A 386 19.75 13.49 23.31
CA VAL A 386 20.54 14.32 24.23
C VAL A 386 22.05 14.19 24.01
N HIS A 387 22.51 13.16 23.29
CA HIS A 387 23.93 12.88 23.03
C HIS A 387 24.36 12.97 21.53
N GLU A 388 23.47 13.39 20.63
CA GLU A 388 23.82 13.52 19.21
C GLU A 388 24.60 14.80 18.91
N ARG A 389 25.46 14.71 17.90
CA ARG A 389 26.21 15.88 17.38
C ARG A 389 25.28 16.77 16.57
N CYS A 390 25.45 18.08 16.72
CA CYS A 390 24.70 19.05 15.94
C CYS A 390 24.92 18.82 14.42
N PRO A 391 23.87 18.61 13.61
CA PRO A 391 24.00 18.32 12.19
C PRO A 391 24.58 19.50 11.39
N LYS A 392 24.51 20.73 11.92
CA LYS A 392 25.00 21.94 11.26
C LYS A 392 26.49 22.24 11.51
N CYS A 393 26.99 21.95 12.68
CA CYS A 393 28.39 22.32 13.03
C CYS A 393 29.19 21.17 13.63
N ALA A 394 28.61 19.94 13.69
CA ALA A 394 29.19 18.73 14.27
C ALA A 394 29.73 18.90 15.72
N ALA A 395 29.29 19.94 16.45
CA ALA A 395 29.66 20.11 17.84
C ALA A 395 28.94 19.08 18.71
N GLU A 396 29.65 18.44 19.64
CA GLU A 396 29.06 17.62 20.67
C GLU A 396 28.26 18.51 21.65
N LYS A 397 27.19 17.96 22.20
CA LYS A 397 26.42 18.61 23.23
C LYS A 397 27.20 18.54 24.55
N LEU A 398 27.27 19.64 25.26
CA LEU A 398 27.83 19.72 26.61
C LEU A 398 26.89 19.08 27.62
#